data_ad710abf759e9fc97187874e34a66fce
#
_entry.id   ad710abf759e9fc97187874e34a66fce
#
_cell.length_a   1.000
_cell.length_b   1.000
_cell.length_c   1.000
_cell.angle_alpha   90.00
_cell.angle_beta   90.00
_cell.angle_gamma   90.00
#
_symmetry.space_group_name_H-M   'P 1'
#
loop_
_entity.id
_entity.type
_entity.pdbx_description
1 polymer ?
#
loop_
_entity_poly.entity_id
_entity_poly.type
_entity_poly.pdbx_seq_one_letter_code
_entity_poly.pdbx_strand_id
1 'polypeptide(L)'
;MAVLLSWILAGAYPFLVYSSSKAKTNHAALFTFIYGLIAPASATISLVILSLPALAFPLIADHCHDVICEPHVLYMHTNTVEGVVTIAATITFVTGIFILMAAQLFRGRRQLLALSQLSVTSSTSYRIVDSKEHLAWCAGLLRPIVYLSQGLLNDLSAQQVRMILLHELSHAIRRDNLRKWLIHWATVVWPKHRKDMIRRRLSSLHERICDLTAAKAVGDSAELSNIVESLEQYQSVKNGNAIHRNEFQLRVNTLDYEYSAISNSSDCFRVGGFVAALWFVLTIAAIHFGHPFLEWLSR
;
A
#
# COMPACT_ATOMS: atom_id res chain seq x y z
N MET A 1 -0.26 -1.71 22.07
CA MET A 1 -0.74 -2.89 21.28
C MET A 1 -0.53 -2.75 19.78
N ALA A 2 -1.09 -1.73 19.09
CA ALA A 2 -0.93 -1.54 17.64
C ALA A 2 0.55 -1.50 17.17
N VAL A 3 1.44 -0.84 17.91
CA VAL A 3 2.87 -0.78 17.59
C VAL A 3 3.53 -2.15 17.72
N LEU A 4 3.25 -2.89 18.79
CA LEU A 4 3.81 -4.24 18.98
C LEU A 4 3.36 -5.20 17.88
N LEU A 5 2.07 -5.21 17.56
CA LEU A 5 1.51 -6.01 16.46
C LEU A 5 2.17 -5.65 15.12
N SER A 6 2.35 -4.35 14.86
CA SER A 6 3.04 -3.85 13.67
C SER A 6 4.49 -4.35 13.59
N TRP A 7 5.21 -4.41 14.72
CA TRP A 7 6.60 -4.87 14.76
C TRP A 7 6.72 -6.38 14.57
N ILE A 8 5.80 -7.17 15.14
CA ILE A 8 5.74 -8.62 14.92
C ILE A 8 5.51 -8.91 13.43
N LEU A 9 4.54 -8.24 12.81
CA LEU A 9 4.28 -8.38 11.38
C LEU A 9 5.45 -7.90 10.52
N ALA A 10 6.10 -6.80 10.88
CA ALA A 10 7.29 -6.34 10.18
C ALA A 10 8.44 -7.37 10.26
N GLY A 11 8.59 -8.07 11.39
CA GLY A 11 9.57 -9.16 11.56
C GLY A 11 9.23 -10.39 10.71
N ALA A 12 7.97 -10.78 10.63
CA ALA A 12 7.51 -11.95 9.87
C ALA A 12 7.50 -11.73 8.34
N TYR A 13 7.44 -10.48 7.88
CA TYR A 13 7.28 -10.13 6.46
C TYR A 13 8.28 -10.80 5.51
N PRO A 14 9.61 -10.86 5.78
CA PRO A 14 10.57 -11.48 4.85
C PRO A 14 10.30 -12.97 4.60
N PHE A 15 9.89 -13.71 5.65
CA PHE A 15 9.60 -15.14 5.53
C PHE A 15 8.38 -15.38 4.64
N LEU A 16 7.36 -14.54 4.79
CA LEU A 16 6.13 -14.62 4.00
C LEU A 16 6.35 -14.20 2.54
N VAL A 17 7.20 -13.20 2.30
CA VAL A 17 7.60 -12.80 0.96
C VAL A 17 8.31 -13.92 0.23
N TYR A 18 9.21 -14.64 0.90
CA TYR A 18 9.89 -15.80 0.32
C TYR A 18 8.90 -16.90 -0.08
N SER A 19 7.94 -17.21 0.80
CA SER A 19 6.88 -18.18 0.50
C SER A 19 5.96 -17.75 -0.66
N SER A 20 5.71 -16.44 -0.82
CA SER A 20 4.84 -15.90 -1.88
C SER A 20 5.57 -15.60 -3.20
N SER A 21 6.87 -15.93 -3.32
CA SER A 21 7.67 -15.61 -4.51
C SER A 21 7.21 -16.32 -5.78
N LYS A 22 6.54 -17.47 -5.63
CA LYS A 22 5.97 -18.27 -6.73
C LYS A 22 4.55 -17.83 -7.13
N ALA A 23 3.93 -16.89 -6.41
CA ALA A 23 2.60 -16.40 -6.72
C ALA A 23 2.62 -15.49 -7.95
N LYS A 24 1.52 -15.48 -8.73
CA LYS A 24 1.34 -14.53 -9.83
C LYS A 24 1.46 -13.09 -9.34
N THR A 25 1.97 -12.22 -10.19
CA THR A 25 2.25 -10.81 -9.85
C THR A 25 1.05 -10.09 -9.24
N ASN A 26 -0.16 -10.28 -9.77
CA ASN A 26 -1.38 -9.70 -9.22
C ASN A 26 -1.68 -10.17 -7.80
N HIS A 27 -1.54 -11.48 -7.52
CA HIS A 27 -1.79 -12.05 -6.20
C HIS A 27 -0.71 -11.61 -5.20
N ALA A 28 0.56 -11.56 -5.63
CA ALA A 28 1.66 -11.05 -4.82
C ALA A 28 1.45 -9.58 -4.44
N ALA A 29 0.97 -8.74 -5.38
CA ALA A 29 0.68 -7.34 -5.12
C ALA A 29 -0.50 -7.18 -4.13
N LEU A 30 -1.58 -7.92 -4.32
CA LEU A 30 -2.73 -7.93 -3.41
C LEU A 30 -2.33 -8.40 -2.01
N PHE A 31 -1.59 -9.52 -1.91
CA PHE A 31 -1.06 -10.04 -0.66
C PHE A 31 -0.21 -8.98 0.06
N THR A 32 0.77 -8.39 -0.64
CA THR A 32 1.66 -7.38 -0.07
C THR A 32 0.87 -6.17 0.44
N PHE A 33 -0.14 -5.72 -0.30
CA PHE A 33 -1.00 -4.61 0.08
C PHE A 33 -1.84 -4.93 1.32
N ILE A 34 -2.57 -6.06 1.32
CA ILE A 34 -3.42 -6.45 2.46
C ILE A 34 -2.56 -6.72 3.69
N TYR A 35 -1.43 -7.41 3.54
CA TYR A 35 -0.52 -7.68 4.65
C TYR A 35 -0.06 -6.42 5.37
N GLY A 36 0.29 -5.38 4.63
CA GLY A 36 0.67 -4.10 5.23
C GLY A 36 -0.46 -3.39 5.98
N LEU A 37 -1.72 -3.69 5.65
CA LEU A 37 -2.91 -3.12 6.31
C LEU A 37 -3.38 -3.94 7.53
N ILE A 38 -2.91 -5.18 7.72
CA ILE A 38 -3.39 -6.07 8.79
C ILE A 38 -3.22 -5.43 10.17
N ALA A 39 -2.05 -4.88 10.49
CA ALA A 39 -1.77 -4.35 11.82
C ALA A 39 -2.73 -3.21 12.23
N PRO A 40 -2.87 -2.12 11.44
CA PRO A 40 -3.81 -1.07 11.79
C PRO A 40 -5.27 -1.53 11.76
N ALA A 41 -5.65 -2.41 10.83
CA ALA A 41 -7.01 -2.95 10.77
C ALA A 41 -7.35 -3.80 11.99
N SER A 42 -6.47 -4.75 12.37
CA SER A 42 -6.67 -5.58 13.56
C SER A 42 -6.72 -4.74 14.86
N ALA A 43 -5.82 -3.77 14.99
CA ALA A 43 -5.79 -2.89 16.14
C ALA A 43 -7.08 -2.06 16.28
N THR A 44 -7.58 -1.53 15.15
CA THR A 44 -8.81 -0.73 15.14
C THR A 44 -10.03 -1.59 15.50
N ILE A 45 -10.15 -2.78 14.90
CA ILE A 45 -11.27 -3.69 15.15
C ILE A 45 -11.24 -4.21 16.59
N SER A 46 -10.06 -4.59 17.10
CA SER A 46 -9.93 -5.00 18.50
C SER A 46 -10.32 -3.89 19.45
N LEU A 47 -9.95 -2.64 19.17
CA LEU A 47 -10.36 -1.50 19.98
C LEU A 47 -11.89 -1.32 19.96
N VAL A 48 -12.53 -1.42 18.79
CA VAL A 48 -13.99 -1.32 18.66
C VAL A 48 -14.69 -2.44 19.43
N ILE A 49 -14.22 -3.68 19.29
CA ILE A 49 -14.80 -4.82 20.01
C ILE A 49 -14.68 -4.63 21.53
N LEU A 50 -13.50 -4.25 22.01
CA LEU A 50 -13.25 -4.02 23.44
C LEU A 50 -14.03 -2.80 24.00
N SER A 51 -14.44 -1.86 23.13
CA SER A 51 -15.23 -0.69 23.52
C SER A 51 -16.73 -0.96 23.57
N LEU A 52 -17.19 -2.09 23.03
CA LEU A 52 -18.62 -2.44 22.93
C LEU A 52 -18.89 -3.75 23.72
N PRO A 53 -19.46 -3.69 24.94
CA PRO A 53 -19.66 -4.87 25.78
C PRO A 53 -20.44 -6.00 25.10
N ALA A 54 -21.44 -5.65 24.29
CA ALA A 54 -22.25 -6.62 23.55
C ALA A 54 -21.45 -7.44 22.51
N LEU A 55 -20.35 -6.88 21.97
CA LEU A 55 -19.46 -7.57 21.03
C LEU A 55 -18.31 -8.29 21.74
N ALA A 56 -17.93 -7.84 22.92
CA ALA A 56 -16.86 -8.44 23.72
C ALA A 56 -17.32 -9.75 24.39
N PHE A 57 -18.57 -9.82 24.84
CA PHE A 57 -19.14 -10.93 25.59
C PHE A 57 -18.90 -12.34 25.01
N PRO A 58 -19.07 -12.60 23.70
CA PRO A 58 -18.80 -13.94 23.15
C PRO A 58 -17.32 -14.29 23.02
N LEU A 59 -16.42 -13.30 23.13
CA LEU A 59 -14.97 -13.47 22.90
C LEU A 59 -14.14 -13.43 24.17
N ILE A 60 -14.66 -12.81 25.24
CA ILE A 60 -14.00 -12.65 26.53
C ILE A 60 -14.96 -13.23 27.59
N ALA A 61 -14.47 -14.23 28.31
CA ALA A 61 -15.25 -14.80 29.42
C ALA A 61 -15.41 -13.77 30.55
N ASP A 62 -16.61 -13.71 31.10
CA ASP A 62 -16.89 -12.91 32.30
C ASP A 62 -15.98 -13.38 33.44
N HIS A 63 -15.32 -12.47 34.08
CA HIS A 63 -14.64 -12.74 35.35
C HIS A 63 -15.01 -11.66 36.38
N CYS A 64 -15.04 -12.08 37.62
CA CYS A 64 -15.50 -11.24 38.70
C CYS A 64 -14.31 -10.58 39.39
N HIS A 65 -14.39 -9.26 39.60
CA HIS A 65 -13.56 -8.55 40.55
C HIS A 65 -14.41 -8.24 41.78
N ASP A 66 -14.11 -8.89 42.90
CA ASP A 66 -14.84 -8.85 44.14
C ASP A 66 -16.33 -9.27 43.99
N VAL A 67 -17.26 -8.34 44.03
CA VAL A 67 -18.72 -8.61 44.02
C VAL A 67 -19.38 -8.31 42.67
N ILE A 68 -18.65 -7.70 41.73
CA ILE A 68 -19.18 -7.27 40.43
C ILE A 68 -18.61 -8.15 39.33
N CYS A 69 -19.49 -8.89 38.65
CA CYS A 69 -19.18 -9.70 37.48
C CYS A 69 -19.74 -8.98 36.26
N GLU A 70 -18.87 -8.29 35.51
CA GLU A 70 -19.27 -7.60 34.28
C GLU A 70 -18.28 -7.91 33.17
N PRO A 71 -18.72 -7.92 31.91
CA PRO A 71 -17.78 -7.97 30.77
C PRO A 71 -16.91 -6.72 30.81
N HIS A 72 -15.59 -6.89 30.82
CA HIS A 72 -14.68 -5.78 30.92
C HIS A 72 -14.76 -4.89 29.68
N VAL A 73 -15.36 -3.74 29.86
CA VAL A 73 -15.24 -2.60 28.94
C VAL A 73 -13.92 -1.92 29.20
N LEU A 74 -13.38 -1.29 28.18
CA LEU A 74 -12.18 -0.46 28.25
C LEU A 74 -12.46 0.70 29.24
N TYR A 75 -12.29 0.43 30.55
CA TYR A 75 -12.46 1.45 31.56
C TYR A 75 -11.17 2.25 31.69
N MET A 76 -11.15 3.43 31.08
CA MET A 76 -10.03 4.34 31.26
C MET A 76 -10.19 5.10 32.57
N HIS A 77 -9.30 4.84 33.51
CA HIS A 77 -9.27 5.57 34.80
C HIS A 77 -8.90 7.05 34.53
N THR A 78 -9.90 7.88 34.31
CA THR A 78 -9.70 9.33 34.15
C THR A 78 -9.30 10.03 35.45
N ASN A 79 -9.37 9.31 36.58
CA ASN A 79 -9.08 9.83 37.92
C ASN A 79 -7.62 9.58 38.37
N THR A 80 -6.82 8.85 37.61
CA THR A 80 -5.40 8.62 37.88
C THR A 80 -4.51 9.41 36.94
N VAL A 81 -3.35 9.84 37.43
CA VAL A 81 -2.38 10.59 36.60
C VAL A 81 -1.93 9.76 35.41
N GLU A 82 -1.66 8.48 35.61
CA GLU A 82 -1.24 7.52 34.59
C GLU A 82 -2.30 7.35 33.49
N GLY A 83 -3.57 7.25 33.88
CA GLY A 83 -4.69 7.16 32.95
C GLY A 83 -4.84 8.41 32.09
N VAL A 84 -4.80 9.60 32.71
CA VAL A 84 -4.87 10.87 32.01
C VAL A 84 -3.69 11.05 31.04
N VAL A 85 -2.47 10.73 31.47
CA VAL A 85 -1.25 10.81 30.61
C VAL A 85 -1.37 9.86 29.44
N THR A 86 -1.83 8.62 29.65
CA THR A 86 -1.97 7.62 28.57
C THR A 86 -3.01 8.05 27.55
N ILE A 87 -4.16 8.56 27.99
CA ILE A 87 -5.21 9.11 27.11
C ILE A 87 -4.67 10.29 26.30
N ALA A 88 -4.04 11.26 26.98
CA ALA A 88 -3.50 12.45 26.34
C ALA A 88 -2.42 12.09 25.31
N ALA A 89 -1.50 11.18 25.63
CA ALA A 89 -0.47 10.69 24.73
C ALA A 89 -1.08 9.99 23.50
N THR A 90 -2.10 9.14 23.71
CA THR A 90 -2.78 8.42 22.62
C THR A 90 -3.52 9.40 21.70
N ILE A 91 -4.28 10.34 22.24
CA ILE A 91 -4.99 11.37 21.47
C ILE A 91 -3.98 12.22 20.68
N THR A 92 -2.90 12.66 21.33
CA THR A 92 -1.86 13.48 20.68
C THR A 92 -1.21 12.70 19.52
N PHE A 93 -0.86 11.44 19.73
CA PHE A 93 -0.26 10.59 18.70
C PHE A 93 -1.20 10.38 17.51
N VAL A 94 -2.45 10.00 17.76
CA VAL A 94 -3.44 9.78 16.70
C VAL A 94 -3.75 11.07 15.95
N THR A 95 -3.98 12.17 16.67
CA THR A 95 -4.23 13.49 16.07
C THR A 95 -3.04 13.95 15.24
N GLY A 96 -1.81 13.76 15.73
CA GLY A 96 -0.59 14.07 15.01
C GLY A 96 -0.50 13.31 13.67
N ILE A 97 -0.79 12.01 13.65
CA ILE A 97 -0.85 11.22 12.41
C ILE A 97 -1.90 11.80 11.46
N PHE A 98 -3.12 12.10 11.93
CA PHE A 98 -4.18 12.66 11.08
C PHE A 98 -3.80 14.04 10.50
N ILE A 99 -3.18 14.90 11.29
CA ILE A 99 -2.69 16.21 10.83
C ILE A 99 -1.64 16.04 9.72
N LEU A 100 -0.68 15.12 9.91
CA LEU A 100 0.35 14.84 8.91
C LEU A 100 -0.24 14.26 7.63
N MET A 101 -1.20 13.33 7.74
CA MET A 101 -1.94 12.80 6.59
C MET A 101 -2.69 13.89 5.85
N ALA A 102 -3.43 14.73 6.56
CA ALA A 102 -4.16 15.86 5.97
C ALA A 102 -3.22 16.85 5.30
N ALA A 103 -2.13 17.23 5.96
CA ALA A 103 -1.12 18.13 5.38
C ALA A 103 -0.52 17.57 4.09
N GLN A 104 -0.24 16.26 4.04
CA GLN A 104 0.26 15.61 2.82
C GLN A 104 -0.80 15.64 1.70
N LEU A 105 -2.06 15.36 2.02
CA LEU A 105 -3.16 15.42 1.05
C LEU A 105 -3.36 16.85 0.51
N PHE A 106 -3.32 17.86 1.36
CA PHE A 106 -3.42 19.26 0.95
C PHE A 106 -2.25 19.71 0.07
N ARG A 107 -1.01 19.33 0.42
CA ARG A 107 0.17 19.61 -0.41
C ARG A 107 0.06 18.93 -1.78
N GLY A 108 -0.30 17.63 -1.80
CA GLY A 108 -0.52 16.88 -3.04
C GLY A 108 -1.61 17.52 -3.92
N ARG A 109 -2.74 17.94 -3.31
CA ARG A 109 -3.82 18.62 -4.03
C ARG A 109 -3.35 19.96 -4.64
N ARG A 110 -2.58 20.76 -3.90
CA ARG A 110 -2.02 22.02 -4.43
C ARG A 110 -1.08 21.78 -5.61
N GLN A 111 -0.20 20.77 -5.50
CA GLN A 111 0.68 20.37 -6.61
C GLN A 111 -0.09 19.93 -7.84
N LEU A 112 -1.15 19.13 -7.67
CA LEU A 112 -2.01 18.71 -8.77
C LEU A 112 -2.75 19.88 -9.43
N LEU A 113 -3.22 20.85 -8.65
CA LEU A 113 -3.84 22.06 -9.16
C LEU A 113 -2.85 22.88 -9.99
N ALA A 114 -1.63 23.08 -9.50
CA ALA A 114 -0.58 23.78 -10.24
C ALA A 114 -0.23 23.05 -11.55
N LEU A 115 -0.06 21.71 -11.51
CA LEU A 115 0.16 20.90 -12.71
C LEU A 115 -1.01 21.01 -13.70
N SER A 116 -2.24 21.04 -13.20
CA SER A 116 -3.41 21.19 -14.06
C SER A 116 -3.49 22.54 -14.77
N GLN A 117 -2.96 23.61 -14.16
CA GLN A 117 -2.86 24.94 -14.79
C GLN A 117 -1.74 24.99 -15.83
N LEU A 118 -0.63 24.29 -15.60
CA LEU A 118 0.52 24.25 -16.50
C LEU A 118 0.38 23.22 -17.65
N SER A 119 -0.71 22.47 -17.69
CA SER A 119 -0.94 21.42 -18.68
C SER A 119 -2.16 21.71 -19.53
N VAL A 120 -2.07 21.36 -20.81
CA VAL A 120 -3.17 21.47 -21.79
C VAL A 120 -3.92 20.14 -21.84
N THR A 121 -5.24 20.19 -21.84
CA THR A 121 -6.07 19.00 -22.03
C THR A 121 -6.05 18.61 -23.51
N SER A 122 -5.46 17.47 -23.85
CA SER A 122 -5.42 16.94 -25.21
C SER A 122 -6.61 16.02 -25.50
N SER A 123 -7.03 15.26 -24.48
CA SER A 123 -8.14 14.31 -24.60
C SER A 123 -8.76 14.07 -23.22
N THR A 124 -9.82 13.29 -23.14
CA THR A 124 -10.40 12.85 -21.85
C THR A 124 -9.47 11.94 -21.06
N SER A 125 -8.42 11.38 -21.69
CA SER A 125 -7.58 10.33 -21.12
C SER A 125 -6.25 10.84 -20.53
N TYR A 126 -5.69 11.94 -21.05
CA TYR A 126 -4.43 12.48 -20.57
C TYR A 126 -4.29 14.00 -20.78
N ARG A 127 -3.31 14.60 -20.13
CA ARG A 127 -2.93 16.01 -20.26
C ARG A 127 -1.50 16.13 -20.76
N ILE A 128 -1.23 17.18 -21.52
CA ILE A 128 0.08 17.46 -22.08
C ILE A 128 0.75 18.54 -21.25
N VAL A 129 2.01 18.30 -20.88
CA VAL A 129 2.89 19.25 -20.19
C VAL A 129 3.95 19.73 -21.20
N ASP A 130 4.14 21.05 -21.27
CA ASP A 130 5.18 21.66 -22.09
C ASP A 130 6.56 21.39 -21.46
N SER A 131 7.18 20.31 -21.91
CA SER A 131 8.54 19.90 -21.54
C SER A 131 9.17 19.19 -22.71
N LYS A 132 10.46 19.47 -22.96
CA LYS A 132 11.27 18.77 -23.98
C LYS A 132 11.75 17.39 -23.51
N GLU A 133 11.69 17.11 -22.19
CA GLU A 133 12.08 15.82 -21.64
C GLU A 133 11.02 14.75 -21.94
N HIS A 134 11.43 13.49 -22.07
CA HIS A 134 10.51 12.36 -22.24
C HIS A 134 9.95 11.95 -20.88
N LEU A 135 8.80 12.49 -20.53
CA LEU A 135 8.15 12.27 -19.25
C LEU A 135 6.73 11.71 -19.44
N ALA A 136 6.44 10.65 -18.73
CA ALA A 136 5.11 10.10 -18.58
C ALA A 136 4.89 9.76 -17.09
N TRP A 137 3.75 10.11 -16.52
CA TRP A 137 3.41 9.75 -15.15
C TRP A 137 1.93 9.88 -14.86
N CYS A 138 1.46 9.11 -13.90
CA CYS A 138 0.12 9.21 -13.35
C CYS A 138 0.16 9.94 -12.01
N ALA A 139 -0.64 11.00 -11.84
CA ALA A 139 -0.71 11.79 -10.62
C ALA A 139 -2.14 11.86 -10.06
N GLY A 140 -2.25 11.87 -8.73
CA GLY A 140 -3.51 11.87 -8.00
C GLY A 140 -3.77 10.56 -7.24
N LEU A 141 -4.55 10.66 -6.14
CA LEU A 141 -4.89 9.51 -5.30
C LEU A 141 -6.27 8.93 -5.65
N LEU A 142 -7.31 9.76 -5.56
CA LEU A 142 -8.70 9.34 -5.77
C LEU A 142 -9.17 9.50 -7.21
N ARG A 143 -8.68 10.53 -7.88
CA ARG A 143 -8.95 10.85 -9.29
C ARG A 143 -7.62 11.02 -10.01
N PRO A 144 -6.92 9.92 -10.30
CA PRO A 144 -5.64 9.99 -10.98
C PRO A 144 -5.81 10.47 -12.43
N ILE A 145 -4.86 11.30 -12.86
CA ILE A 145 -4.78 11.85 -14.21
C ILE A 145 -3.41 11.49 -14.77
N VAL A 146 -3.37 11.08 -16.04
CA VAL A 146 -2.12 10.81 -16.76
C VAL A 146 -1.60 12.10 -17.38
N TYR A 147 -0.30 12.32 -17.29
CA TYR A 147 0.42 13.43 -17.90
C TYR A 147 1.51 12.89 -18.83
N LEU A 148 1.56 13.43 -20.04
CA LEU A 148 2.60 13.16 -21.02
C LEU A 148 3.30 14.48 -21.40
N SER A 149 4.60 14.45 -21.62
CA SER A 149 5.33 15.63 -22.08
C SER A 149 5.22 15.80 -23.59
N GLN A 150 5.35 17.05 -24.04
CA GLN A 150 5.38 17.37 -25.48
C GLN A 150 6.58 16.72 -26.16
N GLY A 151 7.77 16.68 -25.51
CA GLY A 151 8.95 16.01 -26.05
C GLY A 151 8.72 14.53 -26.35
N LEU A 152 8.07 13.82 -25.38
CA LEU A 152 7.72 12.41 -25.59
C LEU A 152 6.78 12.21 -26.80
N LEU A 153 5.78 13.08 -26.95
CA LEU A 153 4.81 13.00 -28.06
C LEU A 153 5.44 13.32 -29.42
N ASN A 154 6.47 14.16 -29.46
CA ASN A 154 7.13 14.56 -30.70
C ASN A 154 8.12 13.50 -31.20
N ASP A 155 8.81 12.80 -30.27
CA ASP A 155 9.95 11.95 -30.60
C ASP A 155 9.57 10.46 -30.73
N LEU A 156 8.41 10.05 -30.18
CA LEU A 156 7.97 8.66 -30.20
C LEU A 156 6.87 8.42 -31.26
N SER A 157 6.86 7.20 -31.80
CA SER A 157 5.80 6.76 -32.71
C SER A 157 4.43 6.68 -31.99
N ALA A 158 3.35 6.78 -32.75
CA ALA A 158 2.01 6.68 -32.20
C ALA A 158 1.76 5.35 -31.43
N GLN A 159 2.40 4.25 -31.87
CA GLN A 159 2.33 2.96 -31.20
C GLN A 159 3.04 3.00 -29.85
N GLN A 160 4.24 3.57 -29.78
CA GLN A 160 5.01 3.75 -28.55
C GLN A 160 4.26 4.64 -27.53
N VAL A 161 3.73 5.77 -27.99
CA VAL A 161 2.90 6.65 -27.14
C VAL A 161 1.69 5.91 -26.61
N ARG A 162 1.03 5.08 -27.44
CA ARG A 162 -0.11 4.27 -27.00
C ARG A 162 0.28 3.27 -25.92
N MET A 163 1.41 2.60 -26.03
CA MET A 163 1.91 1.65 -25.01
C MET A 163 2.18 2.35 -23.70
N ILE A 164 2.89 3.48 -23.71
CA ILE A 164 3.15 4.28 -22.51
C ILE A 164 1.85 4.78 -21.90
N LEU A 165 0.92 5.25 -22.71
CA LEU A 165 -0.38 5.71 -22.22
C LEU A 165 -1.17 4.58 -21.54
N LEU A 166 -1.17 3.37 -22.10
CA LEU A 166 -1.83 2.21 -21.52
C LEU A 166 -1.18 1.78 -20.20
N HIS A 167 0.16 1.87 -20.09
CA HIS A 167 0.88 1.64 -18.85
C HIS A 167 0.44 2.62 -17.76
N GLU A 168 0.46 3.92 -18.04
CA GLU A 168 0.07 4.97 -17.10
C GLU A 168 -1.43 4.92 -16.74
N LEU A 169 -2.29 4.63 -17.72
CA LEU A 169 -3.72 4.42 -17.47
C LEU A 169 -3.98 3.21 -16.56
N SER A 170 -3.14 2.16 -16.65
CA SER A 170 -3.24 1.01 -15.75
C SER A 170 -2.99 1.42 -14.30
N HIS A 171 -1.98 2.26 -14.03
CA HIS A 171 -1.78 2.86 -12.71
C HIS A 171 -2.99 3.68 -12.25
N ALA A 172 -3.58 4.46 -13.14
CA ALA A 172 -4.75 5.29 -12.86
C ALA A 172 -5.97 4.44 -12.48
N ILE A 173 -6.33 3.45 -13.30
CA ILE A 173 -7.48 2.55 -13.08
C ILE A 173 -7.32 1.78 -11.77
N ARG A 174 -6.14 1.27 -11.49
CA ARG A 174 -5.83 0.51 -10.28
C ARG A 174 -5.65 1.38 -9.05
N ARG A 175 -5.56 2.70 -9.21
CA ARG A 175 -5.29 3.67 -8.13
C ARG A 175 -4.02 3.32 -7.35
N ASP A 176 -2.94 2.99 -8.05
CA ASP A 176 -1.71 2.51 -7.43
C ASP A 176 -1.07 3.55 -6.50
N ASN A 177 -1.21 4.86 -6.81
CA ASN A 177 -0.80 5.94 -5.92
C ASN A 177 -1.54 5.93 -4.58
N LEU A 178 -2.85 5.62 -4.58
CA LEU A 178 -3.63 5.48 -3.35
C LEU A 178 -3.14 4.27 -2.54
N ARG A 179 -2.89 3.12 -3.19
CA ARG A 179 -2.38 1.92 -2.52
C ARG A 179 -0.99 2.17 -1.89
N LYS A 180 -0.08 2.81 -2.64
CA LYS A 180 1.25 3.21 -2.15
C LYS A 180 1.12 4.17 -0.94
N TRP A 181 0.20 5.13 -1.00
CA TRP A 181 -0.08 6.06 0.09
C TRP A 181 -0.66 5.37 1.34
N LEU A 182 -1.62 4.47 1.17
CA LEU A 182 -2.18 3.69 2.28
C LEU A 182 -1.11 2.83 2.98
N ILE A 183 -0.26 2.13 2.22
CA ILE A 183 0.86 1.36 2.78
C ILE A 183 1.88 2.27 3.46
N HIS A 184 2.10 3.48 2.94
CA HIS A 184 2.98 4.45 3.59
C HIS A 184 2.53 4.73 5.03
N TRP A 185 1.24 4.99 5.24
CA TRP A 185 0.69 5.30 6.55
C TRP A 185 0.49 4.06 7.42
N ALA A 186 0.02 2.97 6.86
CA ALA A 186 -0.16 1.71 7.58
C ALA A 186 1.16 1.15 8.17
N THR A 187 2.27 1.43 7.51
CA THR A 187 3.61 0.97 7.93
C THR A 187 4.46 2.07 8.57
N VAL A 188 3.84 3.19 9.00
CA VAL A 188 4.60 4.35 9.53
C VAL A 188 5.45 3.98 10.76
N VAL A 189 4.91 3.13 11.62
CA VAL A 189 5.56 2.66 12.86
C VAL A 189 6.51 1.46 12.65
N TRP A 190 6.59 0.91 11.44
CA TRP A 190 7.49 -0.20 11.14
C TRP A 190 8.96 0.24 11.19
N PRO A 191 9.91 -0.65 11.54
CA PRO A 191 11.33 -0.38 11.40
C PRO A 191 11.67 0.03 9.95
N LYS A 192 12.54 1.05 9.79
CA LYS A 192 12.83 1.68 8.49
C LYS A 192 13.13 0.66 7.39
N HIS A 193 14.01 -0.30 7.66
CA HIS A 193 14.37 -1.32 6.69
C HIS A 193 13.17 -2.15 6.20
N ARG A 194 12.26 -2.53 7.10
CA ARG A 194 11.07 -3.36 6.79
C ARG A 194 10.01 -2.57 6.02
N LYS A 195 9.75 -1.34 6.43
CA LYS A 195 8.81 -0.49 5.69
C LYS A 195 9.31 -0.15 4.28
N ASP A 196 10.61 0.05 4.10
CA ASP A 196 11.18 0.30 2.77
C ASP A 196 11.10 -0.97 1.90
N MET A 197 11.30 -2.15 2.49
CA MET A 197 11.15 -3.44 1.79
C MET A 197 9.75 -3.65 1.25
N ILE A 198 8.71 -3.51 2.08
CA ILE A 198 7.31 -3.72 1.64
C ILE A 198 6.88 -2.68 0.61
N ARG A 199 7.30 -1.43 0.76
CA ARG A 199 6.97 -0.33 -0.18
C ARG A 199 7.62 -0.54 -1.54
N ARG A 200 8.92 -0.87 -1.58
CA ARG A 200 9.65 -1.16 -2.82
C ARG A 200 9.03 -2.36 -3.52
N ARG A 201 8.76 -3.44 -2.79
CA ARG A 201 8.12 -4.63 -3.37
C ARG A 201 6.76 -4.31 -3.98
N LEU A 202 5.89 -3.58 -3.25
CA LEU A 202 4.59 -3.19 -3.79
C LEU A 202 4.73 -2.33 -5.05
N SER A 203 5.66 -1.37 -5.03
CA SER A 203 5.94 -0.52 -6.20
C SER A 203 6.38 -1.36 -7.39
N SER A 204 7.39 -2.24 -7.22
CA SER A 204 7.88 -3.12 -8.28
C SER A 204 6.79 -4.03 -8.85
N LEU A 205 5.92 -4.60 -7.98
CA LEU A 205 4.80 -5.42 -8.44
C LEU A 205 3.76 -4.61 -9.24
N HIS A 206 3.51 -3.35 -8.86
CA HIS A 206 2.60 -2.48 -9.62
C HIS A 206 3.16 -2.16 -11.01
N GLU A 207 4.46 -1.82 -11.13
CA GLU A 207 5.12 -1.60 -12.42
C GLU A 207 4.96 -2.83 -13.33
N ARG A 208 5.30 -4.03 -12.82
CA ARG A 208 5.17 -5.29 -13.57
C ARG A 208 3.75 -5.56 -14.05
N ILE A 209 2.74 -5.27 -13.24
CA ILE A 209 1.32 -5.44 -13.64
C ILE A 209 0.96 -4.45 -14.75
N CYS A 210 1.41 -3.21 -14.67
CA CYS A 210 1.14 -2.20 -15.69
C CYS A 210 1.84 -2.53 -17.01
N ASP A 211 3.09 -3.02 -16.96
CA ASP A 211 3.82 -3.54 -18.13
C ASP A 211 3.05 -4.68 -18.81
N LEU A 212 2.64 -5.69 -18.03
CA LEU A 212 1.84 -6.82 -18.55
C LEU A 212 0.51 -6.37 -19.15
N THR A 213 -0.14 -5.37 -18.56
CA THR A 213 -1.41 -4.85 -19.06
C THR A 213 -1.21 -4.11 -20.39
N ALA A 214 -0.17 -3.29 -20.48
CA ALA A 214 0.19 -2.58 -21.72
C ALA A 214 0.58 -3.55 -22.84
N ALA A 215 1.45 -4.55 -22.54
CA ALA A 215 1.87 -5.57 -23.50
C ALA A 215 0.68 -6.36 -24.04
N LYS A 216 -0.23 -6.82 -23.18
CA LYS A 216 -1.43 -7.55 -23.58
C LYS A 216 -2.38 -6.73 -24.45
N ALA A 217 -2.49 -5.43 -24.20
CA ALA A 217 -3.39 -4.55 -24.94
C ALA A 217 -2.84 -4.20 -26.34
N VAL A 218 -1.53 -4.23 -26.54
CA VAL A 218 -0.88 -3.97 -27.83
C VAL A 218 -0.56 -5.27 -28.58
N GLY A 219 -0.42 -6.39 -27.86
CA GLY A 219 -0.10 -7.70 -28.42
C GLY A 219 1.39 -7.90 -28.70
N ASP A 220 2.25 -7.01 -28.21
CA ASP A 220 3.69 -7.06 -28.38
C ASP A 220 4.44 -6.78 -27.06
N SER A 221 5.07 -7.83 -26.52
CA SER A 221 5.87 -7.73 -25.29
C SER A 221 7.30 -7.27 -25.58
N ALA A 222 7.85 -7.59 -26.74
CA ALA A 222 9.22 -7.23 -27.10
C ALA A 222 9.34 -5.72 -27.34
N GLU A 223 8.37 -5.11 -28.02
CA GLU A 223 8.37 -3.66 -28.24
C GLU A 223 8.20 -2.89 -26.93
N LEU A 224 7.35 -3.37 -25.99
CA LEU A 224 7.23 -2.77 -24.65
C LEU A 224 8.58 -2.84 -23.90
N SER A 225 9.27 -3.98 -23.94
CA SER A 225 10.58 -4.13 -23.30
C SER A 225 11.59 -3.11 -23.83
N ASN A 226 11.65 -2.90 -25.15
CA ASN A 226 12.52 -1.92 -25.79
C ASN A 226 12.19 -0.47 -25.40
N ILE A 227 10.88 -0.15 -25.25
CA ILE A 227 10.44 1.18 -24.82
C ILE A 227 10.79 1.43 -23.37
N VAL A 228 10.52 0.48 -22.49
CA VAL A 228 10.86 0.57 -21.07
C VAL A 228 12.37 0.75 -20.91
N GLU A 229 13.18 0.00 -21.68
CA GLU A 229 14.62 0.13 -21.69
C GLU A 229 15.11 1.53 -22.13
N SER A 230 14.56 2.06 -23.21
CA SER A 230 14.90 3.40 -23.68
C SER A 230 14.51 4.50 -22.70
N LEU A 231 13.35 4.41 -22.05
CA LEU A 231 12.90 5.36 -21.02
C LEU A 231 13.76 5.28 -19.76
N GLU A 232 14.17 4.09 -19.33
CA GLU A 232 15.04 3.92 -18.17
C GLU A 232 16.47 4.37 -18.44
N GLN A 233 17.02 4.12 -19.64
CA GLN A 233 18.31 4.66 -20.02
C GLN A 233 18.32 6.18 -19.95
N TYR A 234 17.26 6.83 -20.43
CA TYR A 234 17.12 8.28 -20.35
C TYR A 234 17.05 8.80 -18.92
N GLN A 235 16.30 8.12 -18.04
CA GLN A 235 16.18 8.46 -16.62
C GLN A 235 17.45 8.13 -15.82
N SER A 236 18.14 7.04 -16.13
CA SER A 236 19.35 6.60 -15.42
C SER A 236 20.56 7.50 -15.70
N VAL A 237 20.68 8.02 -16.91
CA VAL A 237 21.70 9.02 -17.25
C VAL A 237 21.53 10.29 -16.41
N LYS A 238 20.28 10.64 -16.06
CA LYS A 238 19.97 11.82 -15.23
C LYS A 238 20.20 11.58 -13.74
N ASN A 239 20.00 10.36 -13.21
CA ASN A 239 19.95 10.06 -11.76
C ASN A 239 21.12 9.24 -11.22
N GLY A 240 22.03 8.71 -12.03
CA GLY A 240 23.29 8.06 -11.62
C GLY A 240 23.18 6.78 -10.78
N ASN A 241 22.03 6.09 -10.73
CA ASN A 241 21.77 4.99 -9.80
C ASN A 241 21.81 3.61 -10.46
N ALA A 242 22.78 2.78 -10.06
CA ALA A 242 22.91 1.36 -10.46
C ALA A 242 21.79 0.44 -9.93
N ILE A 243 20.98 0.89 -8.96
CA ILE A 243 19.91 0.09 -8.33
C ILE A 243 18.76 -0.20 -9.31
N HIS A 244 18.51 0.68 -10.27
CA HIS A 244 17.44 0.52 -11.25
C HIS A 244 17.69 -0.64 -12.25
N ARG A 245 18.93 -0.98 -12.55
CA ARG A 245 19.24 -2.02 -13.54
C ARG A 245 18.73 -3.42 -13.16
N ASN A 246 18.80 -3.79 -11.88
CA ASN A 246 18.30 -5.09 -11.41
C ASN A 246 16.75 -5.16 -11.40
N GLU A 247 16.08 -4.07 -11.07
CA GLU A 247 14.62 -3.99 -11.12
C GLU A 247 14.12 -4.05 -12.56
N PHE A 248 14.83 -3.41 -13.50
CA PHE A 248 14.54 -3.47 -14.92
C PHE A 248 14.65 -4.90 -15.48
N GLN A 249 15.77 -5.61 -15.25
CA GLN A 249 15.94 -7.00 -15.70
C GLN A 249 14.83 -7.91 -15.15
N LEU A 250 14.39 -7.68 -13.91
CA LEU A 250 13.25 -8.38 -13.32
C LEU A 250 11.93 -8.07 -14.05
N ARG A 251 11.72 -6.84 -14.52
CA ARG A 251 10.53 -6.45 -15.29
C ARG A 251 10.49 -7.18 -16.63
N VAL A 252 11.58 -7.13 -17.40
CA VAL A 252 11.70 -7.78 -18.71
C VAL A 252 11.50 -9.30 -18.60
N ASN A 253 12.24 -9.96 -17.69
CA ASN A 253 12.14 -11.42 -17.50
C ASN A 253 10.73 -11.87 -17.08
N THR A 254 9.99 -11.00 -16.39
CA THR A 254 8.61 -11.30 -15.96
C THR A 254 7.62 -11.17 -17.10
N LEU A 255 7.83 -10.22 -18.02
CA LEU A 255 6.97 -10.04 -19.19
C LEU A 255 6.93 -11.33 -20.03
N ASP A 256 8.09 -11.91 -20.30
CA ASP A 256 8.19 -13.13 -21.11
C ASP A 256 7.55 -14.35 -20.42
N TYR A 257 7.74 -14.48 -19.11
CA TYR A 257 7.22 -15.62 -18.35
C TYR A 257 5.71 -15.53 -18.11
N GLU A 258 5.19 -14.40 -17.62
CA GLU A 258 3.77 -14.27 -17.27
C GLU A 258 2.87 -13.98 -18.48
N TYR A 259 3.42 -13.43 -19.58
CA TYR A 259 2.70 -13.27 -20.83
C TYR A 259 2.28 -14.62 -21.40
N SER A 260 3.14 -15.64 -21.26
CA SER A 260 2.93 -17.00 -21.74
C SER A 260 2.08 -17.88 -20.81
N ALA A 261 1.92 -17.48 -19.53
CA ALA A 261 1.28 -18.34 -18.53
C ALA A 261 -0.25 -18.17 -18.48
N ILE A 262 -0.97 -19.27 -18.78
CA ILE A 262 -2.45 -19.35 -18.66
C ILE A 262 -2.88 -19.24 -17.19
N SER A 263 -3.94 -18.46 -16.95
CA SER A 263 -4.45 -18.16 -15.61
C SER A 263 -5.08 -19.35 -14.90
N ASN A 264 -4.50 -19.83 -13.80
CA ASN A 264 -5.18 -20.70 -12.83
C ASN A 264 -5.79 -19.88 -11.69
N SER A 265 -7.11 -19.98 -11.51
CA SER A 265 -7.86 -19.22 -10.50
C SER A 265 -7.69 -19.73 -9.05
N SER A 266 -7.16 -20.95 -8.86
CA SER A 266 -7.05 -21.61 -7.55
C SER A 266 -6.10 -20.90 -6.56
N ASP A 267 -5.09 -20.18 -7.07
CA ASP A 267 -4.10 -19.51 -6.21
C ASP A 267 -4.65 -18.25 -5.52
N CYS A 268 -5.63 -17.58 -6.13
CA CYS A 268 -6.28 -16.42 -5.54
C CYS A 268 -7.03 -16.77 -4.25
N PHE A 269 -7.74 -17.90 -4.27
CA PHE A 269 -8.52 -18.38 -3.11
C PHE A 269 -7.61 -18.78 -1.94
N ARG A 270 -6.46 -19.43 -2.22
CA ARG A 270 -5.48 -19.81 -1.19
C ARG A 270 -4.84 -18.60 -0.52
N VAL A 271 -4.43 -17.60 -1.30
CA VAL A 271 -3.84 -16.36 -0.77
C VAL A 271 -4.87 -15.57 0.04
N GLY A 272 -6.09 -15.44 -0.45
CA GLY A 272 -7.19 -14.78 0.26
C GLY A 272 -7.53 -15.48 1.57
N GLY A 273 -7.65 -16.79 1.58
CA GLY A 273 -7.92 -17.60 2.75
C GLY A 273 -6.83 -17.49 3.82
N PHE A 274 -5.55 -17.55 3.40
CA PHE A 274 -4.42 -17.37 4.33
C PHE A 274 -4.41 -15.98 4.97
N VAL A 275 -4.63 -14.93 4.20
CA VAL A 275 -4.68 -13.55 4.72
C VAL A 275 -5.84 -13.35 5.68
N ALA A 276 -7.03 -13.89 5.35
CA ALA A 276 -8.20 -13.84 6.22
C ALA A 276 -7.96 -14.59 7.54
N ALA A 277 -7.38 -15.79 7.48
CA ALA A 277 -7.02 -16.58 8.66
C ALA A 277 -5.99 -15.85 9.54
N LEU A 278 -4.94 -15.29 8.93
CA LEU A 278 -3.93 -14.51 9.64
C LEU A 278 -4.55 -13.28 10.32
N TRP A 279 -5.39 -12.56 9.61
CA TRP A 279 -6.10 -11.41 10.16
C TRP A 279 -7.00 -11.78 11.34
N PHE A 280 -7.78 -12.87 11.22
CA PHE A 280 -8.65 -13.38 12.29
C PHE A 280 -7.83 -13.78 13.53
N VAL A 281 -6.77 -14.58 13.35
CA VAL A 281 -5.89 -15.01 14.47
C VAL A 281 -5.26 -13.81 15.16
N LEU A 282 -4.77 -12.83 14.42
CA LEU A 282 -4.16 -11.63 14.99
C LEU A 282 -5.17 -10.74 15.71
N THR A 283 -6.40 -10.66 15.21
CA THR A 283 -7.47 -9.90 15.90
C THR A 283 -7.85 -10.57 17.22
N ILE A 284 -8.04 -11.89 17.21
CA ILE A 284 -8.31 -12.66 18.45
C ILE A 284 -7.15 -12.54 19.44
N ALA A 285 -5.91 -12.73 18.98
CA ALA A 285 -4.73 -12.56 19.81
C ALA A 285 -4.64 -11.14 20.39
N ALA A 286 -4.95 -10.12 19.60
CA ALA A 286 -4.96 -8.74 20.05
C ALA A 286 -6.03 -8.46 21.12
N ILE A 287 -7.18 -9.11 21.04
CA ILE A 287 -8.24 -9.04 22.09
C ILE A 287 -7.77 -9.73 23.36
N HIS A 288 -7.32 -11.00 23.27
CA HIS A 288 -6.92 -11.79 24.45
C HIS A 288 -5.69 -11.25 25.18
N PHE A 289 -4.67 -10.78 24.47
CA PHE A 289 -3.48 -10.18 25.09
C PHE A 289 -3.67 -8.70 25.45
N GLY A 290 -4.53 -8.01 24.74
CA GLY A 290 -4.84 -6.61 25.03
C GLY A 290 -5.58 -6.41 26.32
N HIS A 291 -6.48 -7.31 26.66
CA HIS A 291 -7.29 -7.26 27.88
C HIS A 291 -6.43 -7.31 29.17
N PRO A 292 -5.58 -8.34 29.42
CA PRO A 292 -4.72 -8.37 30.61
C PRO A 292 -3.70 -7.21 30.68
N PHE A 293 -3.23 -6.74 29.52
CA PHE A 293 -2.33 -5.59 29.46
C PHE A 293 -3.02 -4.30 29.91
N LEU A 294 -4.28 -4.11 29.52
CA LEU A 294 -5.08 -2.95 29.95
C LEU A 294 -5.40 -3.03 31.45
N GLU A 295 -5.70 -4.21 31.96
CA GLU A 295 -5.89 -4.42 33.42
C GLU A 295 -4.61 -4.11 34.22
N TRP A 296 -3.46 -4.55 33.72
CA TRP A 296 -2.17 -4.25 34.35
C TRP A 296 -1.87 -2.76 34.38
N LEU A 297 -2.25 -2.02 33.33
CA LEU A 297 -2.13 -0.55 33.27
C LEU A 297 -3.14 0.19 34.14
N SER A 298 -4.25 -0.46 34.51
CA SER A 298 -5.31 0.13 35.31
C SER A 298 -5.15 -0.09 36.81
N ARG A 299 -4.23 -0.96 37.21
CA ARG A 299 -3.82 -1.18 38.60
C ARG A 299 -2.75 -0.18 39.04
#